data_9019e137e4cbdba2b6c679de2ca9c396
#
_entry.id   9019e137e4cbdba2b6c679de2ca9c396
#
_cell.length_a   1.000
_cell.length_b   1.000
_cell.length_c   1.000
_cell.angle_alpha   90.00
_cell.angle_beta   90.00
_cell.angle_gamma   90.00
#
_symmetry.space_group_name_H-M   'P 1'
#
loop_
_entity.id
_entity.type
_entity.pdbx_description
1 polymer ?
#
loop_
_entity_poly.entity_id
_entity_poly.type
_entity_poly.pdbx_seq_one_letter_code
_entity_poly.pdbx_strand_id
1 'polypeptide(L)'
;NESNMDGMDHVDHVMKEDFHGFCFVNLVDFDAMYGHRRNPEGFGKALMDFDQRLGTVLENMREDDLLLITADHGNDPCFRGTDHTREVTPLLAYSPSMKHPGQSLGTRGTFADLGATIMENFGVAGNQVGTSFLAAIEN
;
A
#
# COMPACT_ATOMS: atom_id res chain seq x y z
N ASN A 1 7.19 -10.02 -9.25
CA ASN A 1 8.35 -9.67 -8.40
C ASN A 1 8.92 -10.94 -7.79
N GLU A 2 10.24 -11.03 -7.71
CA GLU A 2 10.92 -12.17 -7.08
C GLU A 2 11.13 -11.92 -5.57
N SER A 3 11.11 -10.64 -5.14
CA SER A 3 11.25 -10.21 -3.75
C SER A 3 10.62 -8.82 -3.53
N ASN A 4 10.54 -8.37 -2.27
CA ASN A 4 10.13 -7.01 -1.94
C ASN A 4 11.07 -5.98 -2.59
N MET A 5 12.38 -6.20 -2.55
CA MET A 5 13.34 -5.24 -3.11
C MET A 5 13.24 -5.18 -4.64
N ASP A 6 13.06 -6.31 -5.31
CA ASP A 6 12.76 -6.35 -6.74
C ASP A 6 11.49 -5.55 -7.08
N GLY A 7 10.43 -5.69 -6.27
CA GLY A 7 9.22 -4.87 -6.40
C GLY A 7 9.49 -3.38 -6.26
N MET A 8 10.30 -2.97 -5.28
CA MET A 8 10.67 -1.56 -5.08
C MET A 8 11.56 -1.03 -6.22
N ASP A 9 12.44 -1.87 -6.79
CA ASP A 9 13.24 -1.49 -7.96
C ASP A 9 12.35 -1.21 -9.18
N HIS A 10 11.29 -1.99 -9.37
CA HIS A 10 10.30 -1.72 -10.41
C HIS A 10 9.54 -0.41 -10.17
N VAL A 11 9.14 -0.11 -8.93
CA VAL A 11 8.53 1.19 -8.58
C VAL A 11 9.47 2.33 -8.94
N ASP A 12 10.73 2.27 -8.51
CA ASP A 12 11.74 3.30 -8.83
C ASP A 12 11.95 3.47 -10.35
N HIS A 13 11.81 2.39 -11.12
CA HIS A 13 11.91 2.45 -12.57
C HIS A 13 10.70 3.17 -13.18
N VAL A 14 9.50 2.77 -12.79
CA VAL A 14 8.24 3.36 -13.29
C VAL A 14 8.14 4.85 -12.94
N MET A 15 8.60 5.25 -11.74
CA MET A 15 8.58 6.66 -11.33
C MET A 15 9.49 7.57 -12.17
N LYS A 16 10.45 7.00 -12.89
CA LYS A 16 11.32 7.76 -13.82
C LYS A 16 10.69 7.95 -15.19
N GLU A 17 9.63 7.21 -15.48
CA GLU A 17 8.90 7.34 -16.74
C GLU A 17 7.88 8.47 -16.65
N ASP A 18 7.62 9.11 -17.78
CA ASP A 18 6.56 10.12 -17.89
C ASP A 18 5.26 9.44 -18.34
N PHE A 19 4.51 8.89 -17.36
CA PHE A 19 3.24 8.26 -17.65
C PHE A 19 2.14 8.73 -16.68
N HIS A 20 0.90 8.71 -17.15
CA HIS A 20 -0.29 8.84 -16.34
C HIS A 20 -1.01 7.49 -16.32
N GLY A 21 -1.18 6.91 -15.15
CA GLY A 21 -1.78 5.59 -15.07
C GLY A 21 -1.75 5.01 -13.65
N PHE A 22 -2.02 3.73 -13.56
CA PHE A 22 -2.08 3.00 -12.31
C PHE A 22 -0.93 1.98 -12.23
N CYS A 23 -0.08 2.12 -11.23
CA CYS A 23 0.96 1.16 -10.90
C CYS A 23 0.54 0.36 -9.66
N PHE A 24 0.47 -0.94 -9.79
CA PHE A 24 0.21 -1.86 -8.68
C PHE A 24 1.43 -2.76 -8.45
N VAL A 25 1.91 -2.77 -7.23
CA VAL A 25 3.02 -3.64 -6.83
C VAL A 25 2.61 -4.46 -5.61
N ASN A 26 2.89 -5.77 -5.65
CA ASN A 26 2.69 -6.66 -4.51
C ASN A 26 4.05 -7.06 -3.92
N LEU A 27 4.30 -6.72 -2.65
CA LEU A 27 5.53 -7.04 -1.93
C LEU A 27 5.34 -8.36 -1.18
N VAL A 28 5.75 -9.46 -1.80
CA VAL A 28 5.38 -10.83 -1.42
C VAL A 28 6.14 -11.41 -0.21
N ASP A 29 7.31 -10.85 0.16
CA ASP A 29 8.16 -11.44 1.19
C ASP A 29 7.55 -11.38 2.58
N PHE A 30 6.75 -10.35 2.87
CA PHE A 30 6.06 -10.22 4.15
C PHE A 30 5.24 -11.47 4.48
N ASP A 31 4.50 -11.95 3.52
CA ASP A 31 3.68 -13.14 3.67
C ASP A 31 4.49 -14.42 3.46
N ALA A 32 5.08 -14.60 2.28
CA ALA A 32 5.68 -15.86 1.86
C ALA A 32 6.95 -16.22 2.62
N MET A 33 7.82 -15.24 2.92
CA MET A 33 9.12 -15.49 3.52
C MET A 33 9.10 -15.36 5.04
N TYR A 34 8.26 -14.48 5.58
CA TYR A 34 8.31 -14.14 7.00
C TYR A 34 7.01 -14.45 7.74
N GLY A 35 5.85 -14.21 7.16
CA GLY A 35 4.55 -14.48 7.74
C GLY A 35 4.29 -15.97 7.92
N HIS A 36 4.20 -16.71 6.85
CA HIS A 36 3.99 -18.18 6.88
C HIS A 36 5.11 -18.95 7.57
N ARG A 37 6.33 -18.46 7.50
CA ARG A 37 7.50 -19.10 8.15
C ARG A 37 7.69 -18.70 9.61
N ARG A 38 6.80 -17.89 10.15
CA ARG A 38 6.82 -17.43 11.55
C ARG A 38 8.19 -16.87 11.96
N ASN A 39 8.70 -15.97 11.14
CA ASN A 39 9.97 -15.28 11.35
C ASN A 39 9.75 -13.80 11.67
N PRO A 40 9.46 -13.43 12.94
CA PRO A 40 9.17 -12.04 13.30
C PRO A 40 10.39 -11.12 13.14
N GLU A 41 11.60 -11.62 13.33
CA GLU A 41 12.83 -10.83 13.12
C GLU A 41 13.01 -10.48 11.64
N GLY A 42 12.81 -11.45 10.75
CA GLY A 42 12.86 -11.23 9.29
C GLY A 42 11.74 -10.31 8.82
N PHE A 43 10.52 -10.45 9.38
CA PHE A 43 9.40 -9.57 9.10
C PHE A 43 9.71 -8.12 9.50
N GLY A 44 10.23 -7.92 10.71
CA GLY A 44 10.64 -6.59 11.19
C GLY A 44 11.75 -5.97 10.35
N LYS A 45 12.75 -6.79 9.95
CA LYS A 45 13.81 -6.31 9.04
C LYS A 45 13.25 -5.91 7.68
N ALA A 46 12.36 -6.71 7.10
CA ALA A 46 11.72 -6.40 5.82
C ALA A 46 10.90 -5.10 5.87
N LEU A 47 10.23 -4.80 7.01
CA LEU A 47 9.56 -3.52 7.22
C LEU A 47 10.56 -2.35 7.24
N MET A 48 11.69 -2.50 7.91
CA MET A 48 12.74 -1.47 7.96
C MET A 48 13.35 -1.22 6.57
N ASP A 49 13.61 -2.29 5.82
CA ASP A 49 14.14 -2.20 4.45
C ASP A 49 13.13 -1.52 3.51
N PHE A 50 11.85 -1.84 3.65
CA PHE A 50 10.76 -1.17 2.92
C PHE A 50 10.66 0.31 3.30
N ASP A 51 10.67 0.64 4.59
CA ASP A 51 10.58 2.02 5.09
C ASP A 51 11.72 2.90 4.52
N GLN A 52 12.92 2.36 4.48
CA GLN A 52 14.06 3.06 3.86
C GLN A 52 13.82 3.34 2.37
N ARG A 53 13.31 2.36 1.62
CA ARG A 53 13.00 2.51 0.20
C ARG A 53 11.80 3.44 -0.02
N LEU A 54 10.81 3.41 0.87
CA LEU A 54 9.66 4.31 0.83
C LEU A 54 10.10 5.78 0.90
N GLY A 55 11.12 6.11 1.68
CA GLY A 55 11.68 7.46 1.72
C GLY A 55 12.08 7.96 0.31
N THR A 56 12.77 7.11 -0.46
CA THR A 56 13.14 7.44 -1.85
C THR A 56 11.91 7.61 -2.76
N VAL A 57 10.89 6.78 -2.58
CA VAL A 57 9.62 6.91 -3.33
C VAL A 57 8.98 8.27 -3.05
N LEU A 58 8.84 8.63 -1.76
CA LEU A 58 8.22 9.90 -1.35
C LEU A 58 8.97 11.13 -1.88
N GLU A 59 10.31 11.07 -1.93
CA GLU A 59 11.16 12.16 -2.48
C GLU A 59 10.99 12.35 -3.99
N ASN A 60 10.64 11.29 -4.72
CA ASN A 60 10.48 11.30 -6.17
C ASN A 60 9.03 11.46 -6.65
N MET A 61 8.06 11.48 -5.75
CA MET A 61 6.65 11.69 -6.10
C MET A 61 6.43 13.09 -6.68
N ARG A 62 5.57 13.15 -7.69
CA ARG A 62 5.06 14.40 -8.30
C ARG A 62 3.86 14.92 -7.52
N GLU A 63 3.52 16.19 -7.69
CA GLU A 63 2.38 16.82 -6.98
C GLU A 63 1.03 16.14 -7.26
N ASP A 64 0.88 15.51 -8.43
CA ASP A 64 -0.32 14.80 -8.85
C ASP A 64 -0.29 13.29 -8.60
N ASP A 65 0.76 12.76 -7.98
CA ASP A 65 0.83 11.36 -7.60
C ASP A 65 0.02 11.09 -6.32
N LEU A 66 -0.65 9.94 -6.30
CA LEU A 66 -1.33 9.39 -5.13
C LEU A 66 -0.72 8.03 -4.79
N LEU A 67 -0.13 7.93 -3.62
CA LEU A 67 0.38 6.68 -3.04
C LEU A 67 -0.65 6.08 -2.09
N LEU A 68 -0.97 4.81 -2.30
CA LEU A 68 -1.82 4.02 -1.41
C LEU A 68 -1.04 2.77 -0.96
N ILE A 69 -0.96 2.53 0.35
CA ILE A 69 -0.30 1.36 0.92
C ILE A 69 -1.32 0.60 1.75
N THR A 70 -1.46 -0.68 1.48
CA THR A 70 -2.35 -1.57 2.22
C THR A 70 -1.80 -3.00 2.24
N ALA A 71 -2.52 -3.92 2.86
CA ALA A 71 -2.31 -5.35 2.74
C ALA A 71 -3.62 -6.04 2.39
N ASP A 72 -3.56 -7.19 1.77
CA ASP A 72 -4.72 -8.00 1.35
C ASP A 72 -5.27 -8.86 2.50
N HIS A 73 -4.45 -9.18 3.51
CA HIS A 73 -4.82 -9.91 4.73
C HIS A 73 -3.80 -9.68 5.85
N GLY A 74 -4.13 -10.14 7.05
CA GLY A 74 -3.21 -10.23 8.17
C GLY A 74 -2.35 -11.51 8.10
N ASN A 75 -1.13 -11.45 8.56
CA ASN A 75 -0.28 -12.61 8.79
C ASN A 75 0.72 -12.33 9.91
N ASP A 76 0.28 -12.47 11.17
CA ASP A 76 1.13 -12.26 12.34
C ASP A 76 2.22 -13.34 12.43
N PRO A 77 3.50 -13.00 12.27
CA PRO A 77 4.61 -13.95 12.32
C PRO A 77 4.83 -14.54 13.73
N CYS A 78 4.17 -14.03 14.77
CA CYS A 78 4.24 -14.55 16.13
C CYS A 78 3.08 -15.51 16.46
N PHE A 79 2.07 -15.60 15.60
CA PHE A 79 0.91 -16.45 15.84
C PHE A 79 1.23 -17.93 15.60
N ARG A 80 0.45 -18.83 16.21
CA ARG A 80 0.64 -20.29 16.04
C ARG A 80 0.09 -20.78 14.69
N GLY A 81 0.72 -21.78 14.12
CA GLY A 81 0.33 -22.37 12.83
C GLY A 81 0.93 -21.61 11.65
N THR A 82 0.49 -21.94 10.44
CA THR A 82 1.02 -21.40 9.17
C THR A 82 -0.02 -20.62 8.38
N ASP A 83 -1.25 -20.54 8.87
CA ASP A 83 -2.36 -19.85 8.18
C ASP A 83 -2.30 -18.35 8.41
N HIS A 84 -2.98 -17.60 7.55
CA HIS A 84 -3.20 -16.17 7.73
C HIS A 84 -3.95 -15.87 9.02
N THR A 85 -3.76 -14.67 9.54
CA THR A 85 -4.37 -14.23 10.78
C THR A 85 -5.34 -13.07 10.56
N ARG A 86 -6.03 -12.59 11.59
CA ARG A 86 -7.19 -11.69 11.47
C ARG A 86 -6.92 -10.25 11.86
N GLU A 87 -5.67 -9.82 11.80
CA GLU A 87 -5.33 -8.44 12.08
C GLU A 87 -5.99 -7.51 11.08
N VAL A 88 -6.34 -6.33 11.53
CA VAL A 88 -6.78 -5.24 10.65
C VAL A 88 -5.59 -4.83 9.79
N THR A 89 -5.80 -4.79 8.48
CA THR A 89 -4.75 -4.39 7.54
C THR A 89 -4.52 -2.88 7.58
N PRO A 90 -3.27 -2.41 7.37
CA PRO A 90 -2.99 -1.00 7.28
C PRO A 90 -3.68 -0.37 6.07
N LEU A 91 -4.02 0.90 6.17
CA LEU A 91 -4.43 1.74 5.05
C LEU A 91 -3.76 3.10 5.20
N LEU A 92 -2.78 3.36 4.35
CA LEU A 92 -2.08 4.63 4.32
C LEU A 92 -2.29 5.27 2.95
N ALA A 93 -2.53 6.57 2.94
CA ALA A 93 -2.70 7.36 1.73
C ALA A 93 -1.85 8.63 1.83
N TYR A 94 -1.13 8.95 0.76
CA TYR A 94 -0.29 10.13 0.70
C TYR A 94 -0.26 10.72 -0.71
N SER A 95 -0.30 12.04 -0.79
CA SER A 95 0.01 12.83 -1.98
C SER A 95 0.80 14.05 -1.57
N PRO A 96 1.82 14.48 -2.35
CA PRO A 96 2.55 15.71 -2.07
C PRO A 96 1.66 16.96 -2.05
N SER A 97 0.55 16.96 -2.78
CA SER A 97 -0.44 18.07 -2.81
C SER A 97 -1.45 18.05 -1.66
N MET A 98 -1.39 17.06 -0.77
CA MET A 98 -2.30 16.93 0.38
C MET A 98 -2.20 18.15 1.31
N LYS A 99 -3.34 18.82 1.57
CA LYS A 99 -3.37 20.04 2.40
C LYS A 99 -3.34 19.76 3.90
N HIS A 100 -3.91 18.65 4.31
CA HIS A 100 -4.08 18.29 5.72
C HIS A 100 -3.58 16.87 6.00
N PRO A 101 -2.24 16.64 6.03
CA PRO A 101 -1.68 15.33 6.35
C PRO A 101 -1.99 14.92 7.80
N GLY A 102 -1.98 13.62 8.05
CA GLY A 102 -2.18 13.06 9.38
C GLY A 102 -3.65 12.88 9.80
N GLN A 103 -4.59 13.03 8.87
CA GLN A 103 -5.99 12.73 9.12
C GLN A 103 -6.24 11.22 9.21
N SER A 104 -7.16 10.82 10.10
CA SER A 104 -7.61 9.43 10.17
C SER A 104 -8.66 9.14 9.12
N LEU A 105 -8.44 8.11 8.31
CA LEU A 105 -9.43 7.58 7.38
C LEU A 105 -10.47 6.65 8.07
N GLY A 106 -10.32 6.44 9.38
CA GLY A 106 -11.14 5.51 10.16
C GLY A 106 -10.93 4.05 9.77
N THR A 107 -11.67 3.15 10.40
CA THR A 107 -11.69 1.74 10.02
C THR A 107 -12.67 1.54 8.86
N ARG A 108 -12.16 1.03 7.75
CA ARG A 108 -12.97 0.76 6.55
C ARG A 108 -13.63 -0.62 6.65
N GLY A 109 -14.82 -0.74 6.10
CA GLY A 109 -15.61 -1.97 6.18
C GLY A 109 -15.27 -3.01 5.10
N THR A 110 -14.56 -2.60 4.05
CA THR A 110 -14.25 -3.46 2.90
C THR A 110 -13.05 -2.94 2.12
N PHE A 111 -12.27 -3.84 1.53
CA PHE A 111 -11.21 -3.50 0.57
C PHE A 111 -11.73 -2.81 -0.69
N ALA A 112 -13.02 -2.96 -1.01
CA ALA A 112 -13.64 -2.29 -2.13
C ALA A 112 -13.60 -0.75 -2.02
N ASP A 113 -13.42 -0.20 -0.81
CA ASP A 113 -13.26 1.24 -0.59
C ASP A 113 -11.99 1.77 -1.28
N LEU A 114 -10.91 0.98 -1.27
CA LEU A 114 -9.68 1.32 -1.99
C LEU A 114 -9.94 1.35 -3.51
N GLY A 115 -10.59 0.32 -4.04
CA GLY A 115 -10.97 0.27 -5.46
C GLY A 115 -11.87 1.43 -5.87
N ALA A 116 -12.88 1.78 -5.04
CA ALA A 116 -13.77 2.91 -5.27
C ALA A 116 -12.98 4.24 -5.31
N THR A 117 -12.01 4.40 -4.41
CA THR A 117 -11.14 5.59 -4.37
C THR A 117 -10.28 5.71 -5.63
N ILE A 118 -9.67 4.61 -6.08
CA ILE A 118 -8.88 4.58 -7.32
C ILE A 118 -9.77 4.91 -8.53
N MET A 119 -10.96 4.32 -8.63
CA MET A 119 -11.89 4.59 -9.72
C MET A 119 -12.32 6.05 -9.76
N GLU A 120 -12.64 6.65 -8.61
CA GLU A 120 -12.99 8.07 -8.51
C GLU A 120 -11.83 8.96 -8.94
N ASN A 121 -10.60 8.68 -8.50
CA ASN A 121 -9.40 9.41 -8.88
C ASN A 121 -9.17 9.43 -10.41
N PHE A 122 -9.50 8.34 -11.09
CA PHE A 122 -9.41 8.25 -12.55
C PHE A 122 -10.68 8.69 -13.29
N GLY A 123 -11.71 9.17 -12.59
CA GLY A 123 -13.00 9.54 -13.20
C GLY A 123 -13.73 8.36 -13.86
N VAL A 124 -13.46 7.13 -13.43
CA VAL A 124 -14.06 5.91 -13.99
C VAL A 124 -15.33 5.58 -13.22
N ALA A 125 -16.46 5.56 -13.94
CA ALA A 125 -17.72 5.10 -13.37
C ALA A 125 -17.74 3.56 -13.30
N GLY A 126 -18.22 3.01 -12.18
CA GLY A 126 -18.32 1.57 -11.99
C GLY A 126 -19.38 1.16 -10.98
N ASN A 127 -19.69 -0.13 -10.91
CA ASN A 127 -20.52 -0.69 -9.87
C ASN A 127 -19.74 -0.78 -8.58
N GLN A 128 -19.96 0.16 -7.68
CA GLN A 128 -19.17 0.34 -6.50
C GLN A 128 -19.81 -0.33 -5.29
N VAL A 129 -19.19 -1.38 -4.82
CA VAL A 129 -19.51 -1.98 -3.53
C VAL A 129 -18.88 -1.17 -2.40
N GLY A 130 -17.74 -0.50 -2.69
CA GLY A 130 -17.00 0.32 -1.73
C GLY A 130 -17.44 1.78 -1.70
N THR A 131 -16.95 2.48 -0.69
CA THR A 131 -17.11 3.92 -0.52
C THR A 131 -15.74 4.60 -0.63
N SER A 132 -15.59 5.50 -1.61
CA SER A 132 -14.35 6.25 -1.80
C SER A 132 -14.03 7.14 -0.60
N PHE A 133 -12.76 7.30 -0.33
CA PHE A 133 -12.20 8.26 0.64
C PHE A 133 -11.32 9.34 -0.03
N LEU A 134 -11.41 9.51 -1.35
CA LEU A 134 -10.60 10.46 -2.10
C LEU A 134 -10.73 11.88 -1.53
N ALA A 135 -11.96 12.32 -1.25
CA ALA A 135 -12.23 13.64 -0.68
C ALA A 135 -11.51 13.90 0.67
N ALA A 136 -11.21 12.85 1.44
CA ALA A 136 -10.46 12.98 2.70
C ALA A 136 -8.94 13.15 2.45
N ILE A 137 -8.45 12.80 1.26
CA ILE A 137 -7.05 12.95 0.87
C ILE A 137 -6.81 14.33 0.24
N GLU A 138 -7.76 14.81 -0.57
CA GLU A 138 -7.64 16.08 -1.31
C GLU A 138 -7.86 17.33 -0.44
N ASN A 139 -8.48 17.18 0.72
CA ASN A 139 -8.81 18.29 1.64
C ASN A 139 -7.68 18.71 2.55
#